data_bd6d88a4c353e9ccce4d816ecbcb05a6
#
_entry.id   bd6d88a4c353e9ccce4d816ecbcb05a6
#
_cell.length_a   1.000
_cell.length_b   1.000
_cell.length_c   1.000
_cell.angle_alpha   90.00
_cell.angle_beta   90.00
_cell.angle_gamma   90.00
#
_symmetry.space_group_name_H-M   'P 1'
#
loop_
_entity.id
_entity.type
_entity.pdbx_description
1 polymer ?
#
loop_
_entity_poly.entity_id
_entity_poly.type
_entity_poly.pdbx_seq_one_letter_code
_entity_poly.pdbx_strand_id
1 'polypeptide(L)'
;MASDYSLVIDVPGRTLHLEQKGRQYNSYPVAVGKPSTPTPRGTFTIVEKMLHPGGVYGTRLLALSKPYYSIHGTNAPELIGQAVSNGCVRMYNHQVEEVYSLVSLGSLVYIPDQAEHWQEPIPPQKGKPPGERVYYVRPGDTLWSIARAHQTSVDEILRHNPQIRHPDLLFPGQEIWLP
;
A
#
# COMPACT_ATOMS: atom_id res chain seq x y z
N MET A 1 12.92 12.66 -0.56
CA MET A 1 11.52 13.01 -0.26
C MET A 1 10.73 11.71 -0.21
N ALA A 2 9.90 11.51 0.82
CA ALA A 2 9.02 10.34 0.87
C ALA A 2 8.03 10.39 -0.30
N SER A 3 7.75 9.26 -0.90
CA SER A 3 6.74 9.19 -1.97
C SER A 3 5.36 9.46 -1.40
N ASP A 4 4.55 10.22 -2.11
CA ASP A 4 3.12 10.41 -1.79
C ASP A 4 2.30 9.14 -2.09
N TYR A 5 2.94 8.12 -2.68
CA TYR A 5 2.29 6.88 -3.10
C TYR A 5 2.70 5.68 -2.24
N SER A 6 1.72 4.85 -1.94
CA SER A 6 1.87 3.54 -1.29
C SER A 6 1.14 2.46 -2.05
N LEU A 7 1.47 1.22 -1.74
CA LEU A 7 0.85 0.05 -2.34
C LEU A 7 0.18 -0.79 -1.26
N VAL A 8 -1.02 -1.26 -1.55
CA VAL A 8 -1.71 -2.25 -0.73
C VAL A 8 -2.02 -3.46 -1.60
N ILE A 9 -1.63 -4.65 -1.13
CA ILE A 9 -1.81 -5.87 -1.90
C ILE A 9 -2.82 -6.76 -1.19
N ASP A 10 -4.03 -6.82 -1.75
CA ASP A 10 -5.06 -7.78 -1.35
C ASP A 10 -4.75 -9.12 -2.01
N VAL A 11 -4.13 -10.03 -1.25
CA VAL A 11 -3.73 -11.34 -1.76
C VAL A 11 -4.92 -12.25 -2.03
N PRO A 12 -5.96 -12.35 -1.17
CA PRO A 12 -7.18 -13.09 -1.48
C PRO A 12 -7.91 -12.57 -2.72
N GLY A 13 -8.06 -11.26 -2.83
CA GLY A 13 -8.68 -10.60 -3.99
C GLY A 13 -7.79 -10.53 -5.22
N ARG A 14 -6.48 -10.86 -5.09
CA ARG A 14 -5.49 -10.80 -6.18
C ARG A 14 -5.47 -9.44 -6.87
N THR A 15 -5.46 -8.41 -6.05
CA THR A 15 -5.49 -7.01 -6.50
C THR A 15 -4.40 -6.20 -5.78
N LEU A 16 -3.70 -5.38 -6.53
CA LEU A 16 -2.81 -4.36 -6.00
C LEU A 16 -3.52 -3.01 -6.11
N HIS A 17 -3.63 -2.32 -5.00
CA HIS A 17 -4.17 -0.97 -4.92
C HIS A 17 -3.01 0.02 -4.79
N LEU A 18 -2.97 0.98 -5.69
CA LEU A 18 -2.10 2.14 -5.61
C LEU A 18 -2.86 3.24 -4.88
N GLU A 19 -2.28 3.74 -3.81
CA GLU A 19 -2.85 4.83 -3.02
C GLU A 19 -1.99 6.08 -3.13
N GLN A 20 -2.63 7.23 -3.13
CA GLN A 20 -1.98 8.53 -3.02
C GLN A 20 -2.51 9.24 -1.78
N LYS A 21 -1.61 9.54 -0.82
CA LYS A 21 -1.95 10.20 0.45
C LYS A 21 -3.11 9.51 1.19
N GLY A 22 -3.09 8.17 1.23
CA GLY A 22 -4.11 7.36 1.89
C GLY A 22 -5.45 7.25 1.16
N ARG A 23 -5.52 7.68 -0.10
CA ARG A 23 -6.71 7.53 -0.96
C ARG A 23 -6.38 6.59 -2.11
N GLN A 24 -7.31 5.72 -2.44
CA GLN A 24 -7.15 4.87 -3.61
C GLN A 24 -7.03 5.72 -4.88
N TYR A 25 -5.91 5.54 -5.59
CA TYR A 25 -5.61 6.19 -6.86
C TYR A 25 -5.99 5.28 -8.03
N ASN A 26 -5.54 4.02 -7.99
CA ASN A 26 -5.83 3.02 -9.01
C ASN A 26 -5.78 1.60 -8.42
N SER A 27 -6.26 0.61 -9.19
CA SER A 27 -6.24 -0.81 -8.83
C SER A 27 -5.87 -1.67 -10.02
N TYR A 28 -5.10 -2.73 -9.74
CA TYR A 28 -4.57 -3.61 -10.79
C TYR A 28 -4.73 -5.08 -10.40
N PRO A 29 -5.16 -5.95 -11.33
CA PRO A 29 -5.13 -7.38 -11.10
C PRO A 29 -3.68 -7.86 -11.03
N VAL A 30 -3.41 -8.78 -10.11
CA VAL A 30 -2.06 -9.33 -9.89
C VAL A 30 -2.07 -10.85 -9.77
N ALA A 31 -0.95 -11.48 -10.11
CA ALA A 31 -0.71 -12.85 -9.68
C ALA A 31 0.07 -12.82 -8.34
N VAL A 32 -0.29 -13.74 -7.46
CA VAL A 32 0.25 -13.85 -6.11
C VAL A 32 0.86 -15.22 -5.86
N GLY A 33 1.49 -15.40 -4.70
CA GLY A 33 2.06 -16.68 -4.28
C GLY A 33 1.03 -17.78 -4.20
N LYS A 34 1.40 -18.97 -4.66
CA LYS A 34 0.59 -20.20 -4.49
C LYS A 34 0.54 -20.62 -3.02
N PRO A 35 -0.40 -21.49 -2.61
CA PRO A 35 -0.56 -21.89 -1.20
C PRO A 35 0.72 -22.44 -0.55
N SER A 36 1.58 -23.14 -1.31
CA SER A 36 2.84 -23.69 -0.82
C SER A 36 3.99 -22.66 -0.69
N THR A 37 3.86 -21.50 -1.35
CA THR A 37 4.82 -20.40 -1.30
C THR A 37 4.04 -19.07 -1.31
N PRO A 38 3.34 -18.76 -0.20
CA PRO A 38 2.43 -17.62 -0.17
C PRO A 38 3.18 -16.28 -0.23
N THR A 39 2.51 -15.28 -0.78
CA THR A 39 2.96 -13.90 -0.66
C THR A 39 2.99 -13.51 0.82
N PRO A 40 4.12 -12.97 1.34
CA PRO A 40 4.26 -12.65 2.75
C PRO A 40 3.29 -11.56 3.18
N ARG A 41 2.86 -11.62 4.43
CA ARG A 41 2.02 -10.61 5.05
C ARG A 41 2.87 -9.62 5.84
N GLY A 42 2.39 -8.41 6.02
CA GLY A 42 3.03 -7.36 6.80
C GLY A 42 3.23 -6.06 6.03
N THR A 43 4.03 -5.18 6.63
CA THR A 43 4.40 -3.88 6.05
C THR A 43 5.84 -3.93 5.59
N PHE A 44 6.07 -3.55 4.34
CA PHE A 44 7.38 -3.53 3.70
C PHE A 44 7.62 -2.16 3.07
N THR A 45 8.85 -1.93 2.62
CA THR A 45 9.21 -0.76 1.82
C THR A 45 9.87 -1.21 0.52
N ILE A 46 9.80 -0.36 -0.49
CA ILE A 46 10.56 -0.55 -1.73
C ILE A 46 12.02 -0.17 -1.47
N VAL A 47 12.94 -1.12 -1.63
CA VAL A 47 14.37 -0.93 -1.35
C VAL A 47 15.20 -0.85 -2.62
N GLU A 48 14.69 -1.33 -3.75
CA GLU A 48 15.36 -1.28 -5.04
C GLU A 48 14.33 -1.17 -6.17
N LYS A 49 14.69 -0.44 -7.22
CA LYS A 49 13.90 -0.28 -8.44
C LYS A 49 14.76 -0.64 -9.65
N MET A 50 14.34 -1.62 -10.43
CA MET A 50 15.09 -2.10 -11.58
C MET A 50 14.32 -1.90 -12.88
N LEU A 51 14.99 -1.29 -13.87
CA LEU A 51 14.52 -1.14 -15.24
C LEU A 51 14.95 -2.34 -16.07
N HIS A 52 14.03 -2.87 -16.86
CA HIS A 52 14.28 -3.95 -17.83
C HIS A 52 15.01 -5.18 -17.25
N PRO A 53 14.54 -5.76 -16.11
CA PRO A 53 15.15 -6.96 -15.57
C PRO A 53 15.07 -8.13 -16.54
N GLY A 54 14.04 -8.16 -17.40
CA GLY A 54 13.86 -9.17 -18.44
C GLY A 54 13.36 -10.52 -17.93
N GLY A 55 13.16 -11.45 -18.86
CA GLY A 55 12.71 -12.81 -18.56
C GLY A 55 11.39 -12.82 -17.79
N VAL A 56 11.32 -13.62 -16.75
CA VAL A 56 10.11 -13.79 -15.92
C VAL A 56 9.69 -12.53 -15.13
N TYR A 57 10.60 -11.56 -15.01
CA TYR A 57 10.36 -10.30 -14.28
C TYR A 57 9.76 -9.19 -15.15
N GLY A 58 9.65 -9.41 -16.46
CA GLY A 58 9.09 -8.45 -17.39
C GLY A 58 9.90 -7.16 -17.52
N THR A 59 9.23 -6.01 -17.54
CA THR A 59 9.85 -4.71 -17.86
C THR A 59 10.31 -3.91 -16.65
N ARG A 60 9.78 -4.17 -15.45
CA ARG A 60 10.09 -3.43 -14.20
C ARG A 60 10.07 -4.38 -13.01
N LEU A 61 10.92 -4.07 -12.03
CA LEU A 61 10.95 -4.76 -10.75
C LEU A 61 11.10 -3.76 -9.61
N LEU A 62 10.33 -3.98 -8.55
CA LEU A 62 10.34 -3.25 -7.28
C LEU A 62 10.66 -4.26 -6.17
N ALA A 63 11.91 -4.28 -5.68
CA ALA A 63 12.30 -5.17 -4.60
C ALA A 63 11.77 -4.65 -3.26
N LEU A 64 11.26 -5.56 -2.43
CA LEU A 64 10.76 -5.25 -1.11
C LEU A 64 11.85 -5.37 -0.03
N SER A 65 11.66 -4.70 1.09
CA SER A 65 12.56 -4.83 2.27
C SER A 65 12.62 -6.24 2.84
N LYS A 66 11.70 -7.13 2.47
CA LYS A 66 11.80 -8.56 2.71
C LYS A 66 12.62 -9.21 1.60
N PRO A 67 13.78 -9.84 1.90
CA PRO A 67 14.62 -10.49 0.89
C PRO A 67 13.86 -11.51 0.04
N TYR A 68 14.19 -11.57 -1.26
CA TYR A 68 13.60 -12.49 -2.25
C TYR A 68 12.17 -12.19 -2.69
N TYR A 69 11.54 -11.12 -2.19
CA TYR A 69 10.20 -10.72 -2.59
C TYR A 69 10.23 -9.40 -3.38
N SER A 70 9.43 -9.37 -4.42
CA SER A 70 9.32 -8.21 -5.30
C SER A 70 7.94 -8.10 -5.93
N ILE A 71 7.64 -6.90 -6.41
CA ILE A 71 6.54 -6.62 -7.34
C ILE A 71 7.19 -6.40 -8.70
N HIS A 72 6.75 -7.13 -9.73
CA HIS A 72 7.41 -7.07 -11.04
C HIS A 72 6.44 -7.35 -12.19
N GLY A 73 6.87 -7.06 -13.39
CA GLY A 73 6.17 -7.42 -14.62
C GLY A 73 6.16 -8.94 -14.87
N THR A 74 5.82 -9.34 -16.08
CA THR A 74 5.75 -10.77 -16.41
C THR A 74 5.99 -11.01 -17.89
N ASN A 75 6.50 -12.19 -18.22
CA ASN A 75 6.50 -12.75 -19.57
C ASN A 75 5.34 -13.75 -19.79
N ALA A 76 4.49 -13.96 -18.78
CA ALA A 76 3.33 -14.85 -18.81
C ALA A 76 2.06 -14.09 -18.35
N PRO A 77 1.57 -13.15 -19.16
CA PRO A 77 0.45 -12.26 -18.78
C PRO A 77 -0.86 -13.02 -18.55
N GLU A 78 -1.03 -14.21 -19.12
CA GLU A 78 -2.19 -15.09 -18.93
C GLU A 78 -2.32 -15.62 -17.49
N LEU A 79 -1.27 -15.52 -16.68
CA LEU A 79 -1.27 -15.94 -15.28
C LEU A 79 -1.68 -14.84 -14.30
N ILE A 80 -1.85 -13.60 -14.77
CA ILE A 80 -2.35 -12.51 -13.92
C ILE A 80 -3.75 -12.84 -13.41
N GLY A 81 -4.02 -12.56 -12.14
CA GLY A 81 -5.25 -12.93 -11.45
C GLY A 81 -5.23 -14.32 -10.83
N GLN A 82 -4.09 -15.03 -10.85
CA GLN A 82 -3.96 -16.39 -10.30
C GLN A 82 -2.97 -16.45 -9.12
N ALA A 83 -3.09 -17.50 -8.29
CA ALA A 83 -2.16 -17.79 -7.20
C ALA A 83 -1.13 -18.83 -7.66
N VAL A 84 -0.09 -18.41 -8.36
CA VAL A 84 0.86 -19.29 -9.08
C VAL A 84 2.33 -18.94 -8.88
N SER A 85 2.64 -17.82 -8.24
CA SER A 85 4.03 -17.40 -8.06
C SER A 85 4.70 -18.13 -6.88
N ASN A 86 6.00 -17.93 -6.74
CA ASN A 86 6.76 -18.37 -5.56
C ASN A 86 6.80 -17.28 -4.45
N GLY A 87 5.74 -16.46 -4.38
CA GLY A 87 5.58 -15.43 -3.37
C GLY A 87 5.66 -14.00 -3.89
N CYS A 88 6.33 -13.76 -5.00
CA CYS A 88 6.36 -12.45 -5.65
C CYS A 88 4.99 -12.06 -6.22
N VAL A 89 4.76 -10.76 -6.34
CA VAL A 89 3.55 -10.21 -6.96
C VAL A 89 3.84 -9.86 -8.41
N ARG A 90 3.07 -10.43 -9.33
CA ARG A 90 3.24 -10.20 -10.77
C ARG A 90 2.13 -9.30 -11.30
N MET A 91 2.51 -8.36 -12.15
CA MET A 91 1.63 -7.41 -12.82
C MET A 91 1.76 -7.50 -14.34
N TYR A 92 0.77 -7.00 -15.07
CA TYR A 92 0.99 -6.68 -16.47
C TYR A 92 2.12 -5.66 -16.64
N ASN A 93 2.93 -5.80 -17.68
CA ASN A 93 4.10 -4.92 -17.89
C ASN A 93 3.72 -3.44 -17.93
N HIS A 94 2.68 -3.06 -18.68
CA HIS A 94 2.23 -1.67 -18.76
C HIS A 94 1.75 -1.11 -17.41
N GLN A 95 1.17 -1.97 -16.55
CA GLN A 95 0.69 -1.56 -15.22
C GLN A 95 1.84 -1.39 -14.22
N VAL A 96 2.80 -2.30 -14.21
CA VAL A 96 3.98 -2.14 -13.34
C VAL A 96 4.85 -0.95 -13.77
N GLU A 97 4.85 -0.59 -15.04
CA GLU A 97 5.52 0.63 -15.54
C GLU A 97 4.87 1.90 -14.98
N GLU A 98 3.55 1.97 -14.93
CA GLU A 98 2.80 3.05 -14.28
C GLU A 98 3.14 3.13 -12.80
N VAL A 99 2.97 2.04 -12.06
CA VAL A 99 3.29 1.96 -10.62
C VAL A 99 4.75 2.36 -10.38
N TYR A 100 5.68 1.82 -11.16
CA TYR A 100 7.10 2.12 -11.07
C TYR A 100 7.39 3.62 -11.19
N SER A 101 6.69 4.33 -12.07
CA SER A 101 6.90 5.77 -12.28
C SER A 101 6.44 6.63 -11.09
N LEU A 102 5.45 6.15 -10.33
CA LEU A 102 4.79 6.89 -9.25
C LEU A 102 5.41 6.61 -7.86
N VAL A 103 5.86 5.39 -7.62
CA VAL A 103 6.47 5.03 -6.33
C VAL A 103 7.97 5.32 -6.31
N SER A 104 8.52 5.52 -5.11
CA SER A 104 9.94 5.81 -4.86
C SER A 104 10.56 4.78 -3.93
N LEU A 105 11.89 4.80 -3.79
CA LEU A 105 12.55 4.07 -2.72
C LEU A 105 12.00 4.54 -1.38
N GLY A 106 11.70 3.61 -0.49
CA GLY A 106 11.05 3.86 0.79
C GLY A 106 9.52 3.95 0.73
N SER A 107 8.89 3.91 -0.47
CA SER A 107 7.42 3.78 -0.57
C SER A 107 6.95 2.55 0.18
N LEU A 108 5.86 2.71 0.93
CA LEU A 108 5.28 1.63 1.73
C LEU A 108 4.52 0.64 0.86
N VAL A 109 4.62 -0.62 1.25
CA VAL A 109 3.89 -1.74 0.65
C VAL A 109 3.25 -2.53 1.78
N TYR A 110 1.94 -2.44 1.90
CA TYR A 110 1.17 -3.14 2.91
C TYR A 110 0.49 -4.37 2.32
N ILE A 111 0.63 -5.52 2.98
CA ILE A 111 0.03 -6.80 2.59
C ILE A 111 -0.72 -7.33 3.80
N PRO A 112 -2.04 -7.08 3.92
CA PRO A 112 -2.84 -7.42 5.10
C PRO A 112 -2.96 -8.93 5.32
N ASP A 113 -3.17 -9.34 6.57
CA ASP A 113 -3.34 -10.75 6.96
C ASP A 113 -4.68 -11.32 6.46
N GLN A 114 -5.70 -10.49 6.36
CA GLN A 114 -7.04 -10.86 5.90
C GLN A 114 -7.42 -10.00 4.70
N ALA A 115 -8.36 -10.49 3.90
CA ALA A 115 -9.00 -9.69 2.86
C ALA A 115 -9.68 -8.49 3.54
N GLU A 116 -9.12 -7.32 3.38
CA GLU A 116 -9.83 -6.12 3.75
C GLU A 116 -10.98 -5.95 2.76
N HIS A 117 -12.18 -5.83 3.29
CA HIS A 117 -13.34 -5.46 2.49
C HIS A 117 -13.09 -4.02 2.01
N TRP A 118 -12.62 -3.87 0.76
CA TRP A 118 -12.56 -2.58 0.11
C TRP A 118 -14.00 -2.09 -0.08
N GLN A 119 -14.45 -1.30 0.90
CA GLN A 119 -15.66 -0.51 0.70
C GLN A 119 -15.33 0.54 -0.36
N GLU A 120 -16.29 0.80 -1.24
CA GLU A 120 -16.21 1.89 -2.21
C GLU A 120 -15.66 3.17 -1.56
N PRO A 121 -14.93 4.02 -2.31
CA PRO A 121 -14.36 5.24 -1.75
C PRO A 121 -15.42 5.96 -0.93
N ILE A 122 -15.16 6.12 0.37
CA ILE A 122 -16.04 6.98 1.18
C ILE A 122 -15.99 8.34 0.50
N PRO A 123 -17.11 8.85 -0.01
CA PRO A 123 -17.11 10.16 -0.65
C PRO A 123 -16.48 11.16 0.32
N PRO A 124 -15.67 12.13 -0.16
CA PRO A 124 -15.02 13.09 0.70
C PRO A 124 -16.05 13.71 1.63
N GLN A 125 -15.95 13.41 2.90
CA GLN A 125 -16.81 14.03 3.90
C GLN A 125 -16.47 15.52 3.89
N LYS A 126 -17.38 16.31 3.35
CA LYS A 126 -17.31 17.76 3.37
C LYS A 126 -17.46 18.21 4.82
N GLY A 127 -16.36 18.67 5.37
CA GLY A 127 -16.41 19.44 6.61
C GLY A 127 -15.73 18.75 7.80
N LYS A 128 -14.83 19.47 8.40
CA LYS A 128 -14.29 19.21 9.72
C LYS A 128 -15.45 19.14 10.72
N PRO A 129 -15.57 18.06 11.54
CA PRO A 129 -16.49 18.05 12.65
C PRO A 129 -16.22 19.24 13.59
N PRO A 130 -17.23 19.93 14.10
CA PRO A 130 -17.02 21.07 14.99
C PRO A 130 -16.37 20.60 16.29
N GLY A 131 -15.22 21.18 16.62
CA GLY A 131 -14.47 20.91 17.86
C GLY A 131 -13.18 20.12 17.72
N GLU A 132 -12.86 19.55 16.57
CA GLU A 132 -11.67 18.74 16.37
C GLU A 132 -10.43 19.57 15.95
N ARG A 133 -9.26 19.13 16.44
CA ARG A 133 -7.96 19.68 16.07
C ARG A 133 -7.39 18.93 14.87
N VAL A 134 -6.87 19.65 13.88
CA VAL A 134 -6.17 19.01 12.76
C VAL A 134 -4.69 18.86 13.11
N TYR A 135 -4.18 17.64 12.96
CA TYR A 135 -2.77 17.33 13.04
C TYR A 135 -2.25 16.93 11.66
N TYR A 136 -1.10 17.43 11.27
CA TYR A 136 -0.42 17.02 10.04
C TYR A 136 0.69 16.05 10.40
N VAL A 137 0.62 14.85 9.84
CA VAL A 137 1.59 13.77 10.05
C VAL A 137 2.99 14.22 9.64
N ARG A 138 3.95 13.99 10.51
CA ARG A 138 5.37 14.27 10.27
C ARG A 138 6.11 13.00 9.87
N PRO A 139 7.27 13.10 9.19
CA PRO A 139 8.10 11.93 8.91
C PRO A 139 8.44 11.16 10.20
N GLY A 140 8.14 9.84 10.20
CA GLY A 140 8.36 8.97 11.35
C GLY A 140 7.20 8.89 12.36
N ASP A 141 6.11 9.62 12.14
CA ASP A 141 4.92 9.49 12.98
C ASP A 141 4.20 8.17 12.74
N THR A 142 3.62 7.65 13.83
CA THR A 142 2.66 6.54 13.83
C THR A 142 1.40 6.99 14.54
N LEU A 143 0.25 6.35 14.29
CA LEU A 143 -0.97 6.66 15.05
C LEU A 143 -0.76 6.49 16.56
N TRP A 144 0.06 5.53 16.95
CA TRP A 144 0.39 5.30 18.35
C TRP A 144 1.18 6.48 18.94
N SER A 145 2.22 6.99 18.24
CA SER A 145 3.01 8.14 18.71
C SER A 145 2.16 9.41 18.79
N ILE A 146 1.28 9.62 17.81
CA ILE A 146 0.34 10.75 17.77
C ILE A 146 -0.69 10.64 18.92
N ALA A 147 -1.32 9.47 19.09
CA ALA A 147 -2.28 9.22 20.16
C ALA A 147 -1.67 9.51 21.54
N ARG A 148 -0.46 9.01 21.79
CA ARG A 148 0.27 9.24 23.04
C ARG A 148 0.61 10.72 23.26
N ALA A 149 1.05 11.41 22.22
CA ALA A 149 1.41 12.84 22.30
C ALA A 149 0.19 13.73 22.58
N HIS A 150 -0.99 13.31 22.15
CA HIS A 150 -2.24 14.05 22.29
C HIS A 150 -3.19 13.48 23.36
N GLN A 151 -2.71 12.58 24.21
CA GLN A 151 -3.45 11.98 25.33
C GLN A 151 -4.79 11.33 24.91
N THR A 152 -4.79 10.68 23.76
CA THR A 152 -5.92 9.94 23.20
C THR A 152 -5.52 8.51 22.85
N SER A 153 -6.43 7.71 22.31
CA SER A 153 -6.17 6.35 21.84
C SER A 153 -6.16 6.27 20.32
N VAL A 154 -5.49 5.25 19.79
CA VAL A 154 -5.50 4.96 18.34
C VAL A 154 -6.93 4.71 17.86
N ASP A 155 -7.73 3.98 18.64
CA ASP A 155 -9.15 3.69 18.32
C ASP A 155 -9.98 4.96 18.22
N GLU A 156 -9.71 5.93 19.10
CA GLU A 156 -10.42 7.19 19.10
C GLU A 156 -10.03 8.06 17.90
N ILE A 157 -8.74 8.11 17.57
CA ILE A 157 -8.29 8.77 16.34
C ILE A 157 -8.94 8.11 15.12
N LEU A 158 -8.98 6.77 15.04
CA LEU A 158 -9.60 6.07 13.91
C LEU A 158 -11.10 6.33 13.78
N ARG A 159 -11.83 6.44 14.90
CA ARG A 159 -13.26 6.80 14.85
C ARG A 159 -13.51 8.17 14.23
N HIS A 160 -12.61 9.13 14.50
CA HIS A 160 -12.69 10.48 13.95
C HIS A 160 -12.10 10.59 12.53
N ASN A 161 -11.39 9.53 12.08
CA ASN A 161 -10.69 9.50 10.81
C ASN A 161 -11.06 8.27 9.97
N PRO A 162 -12.31 8.11 9.55
CA PRO A 162 -12.74 6.94 8.76
C PRO A 162 -12.03 6.82 7.42
N GLN A 163 -11.32 7.88 6.99
CA GLN A 163 -10.47 7.86 5.82
C GLN A 163 -9.14 7.12 6.05
N ILE A 164 -8.73 6.88 7.32
CA ILE A 164 -7.52 6.09 7.62
C ILE A 164 -7.89 4.62 7.59
N ARG A 165 -7.62 3.97 6.48
CA ARG A 165 -7.93 2.54 6.25
C ARG A 165 -6.87 1.61 6.83
N HIS A 166 -5.62 2.08 6.88
CA HIS A 166 -4.46 1.32 7.33
C HIS A 166 -3.78 2.09 8.47
N PRO A 167 -4.02 1.69 9.74
CA PRO A 167 -3.46 2.37 10.90
C PRO A 167 -1.93 2.48 10.90
N ASP A 168 -1.27 1.52 10.27
CA ASP A 168 0.19 1.46 10.17
C ASP A 168 0.76 2.24 8.98
N LEU A 169 -0.11 2.84 8.16
CA LEU A 169 0.25 3.57 6.95
C LEU A 169 -0.14 5.05 7.06
N LEU A 170 0.75 5.84 7.65
CA LEU A 170 0.62 7.29 7.67
C LEU A 170 1.62 7.94 6.72
N PHE A 171 1.18 9.00 6.06
CA PHE A 171 2.01 9.77 5.14
C PHE A 171 2.37 11.14 5.73
N PRO A 172 3.61 11.58 5.63
CA PRO A 172 3.97 12.95 5.95
C PRO A 172 3.08 13.95 5.19
N GLY A 173 2.47 14.88 5.93
CA GLY A 173 1.50 15.85 5.39
C GLY A 173 0.05 15.36 5.34
N GLN A 174 -0.24 14.11 5.69
CA GLN A 174 -1.61 13.62 5.86
C GLN A 174 -2.31 14.34 7.01
N GLU A 175 -3.56 14.75 6.78
CA GLU A 175 -4.40 15.34 7.82
C GLU A 175 -5.00 14.26 8.71
N ILE A 176 -4.87 14.42 10.02
CA ILE A 176 -5.52 13.60 11.04
C ILE A 176 -6.36 14.51 11.92
N TRP A 177 -7.61 14.14 12.13
CA TRP A 177 -8.49 14.82 13.06
C TRP A 177 -8.32 14.21 14.45
N LEU A 178 -7.97 15.05 15.41
CA LEU A 178 -7.81 14.68 16.81
C LEU A 178 -9.07 15.07 17.59
N PRO A 179 -9.54 14.21 18.52
CA PRO A 179 -10.67 14.51 19.39
C PRO A 179 -10.44 15.70 20.30
#